data_382c6d0bc3e93f8f94fd0c0a51d500e1
#
_entry.id   382c6d0bc3e93f8f94fd0c0a51d500e1
#
_cell.length_a   1.000
_cell.length_b   1.000
_cell.length_c   1.000
_cell.angle_alpha   90.00
_cell.angle_beta   90.00
_cell.angle_gamma   90.00
#
_symmetry.space_group_name_H-M   'P 1'
#
loop_
_entity.id
_entity.type
_entity.pdbx_description
1 polymer ?
#
loop_
_entity_poly.entity_id
_entity_poly.type
_entity_poly.pdbx_seq_one_letter_code
_entity_poly.pdbx_strand_id
1 'polypeptide(L)'
;MNYDRTPFETDKPGEECGVFGAYDFDGHDISSSIYYGLFALQHRGQESCGIAVSDTEGPKGKVDYYKDMGLVNEVFDEERLNRLHGNIGVGHVRYSTAGASNRENAQPLIIHYIKGTLAVAHNGNLTNAVDLREKLKYSGAIFQTTIDSETIAYYIARERVQTKNVQEAVSRTMDKIEGAYALAVMSPRKLIGARDPYGFKPLCIGKRDNTYFLSSETCALDAVGAEFVRDVEPGEIVTITPNGILSDRSEER
;
A
#
# COMPACT_ATOMS: atom_id res chain seq x y z
N MET A 1 -0.53 -39.84 22.56
CA MET A 1 -1.60 -38.89 22.86
C MET A 1 -1.01 -37.80 23.76
N ASN A 2 -0.54 -36.72 23.18
CA ASN A 2 -0.14 -35.52 23.95
C ASN A 2 -1.06 -34.40 23.52
N TYR A 3 -2.09 -34.20 24.32
CA TYR A 3 -2.89 -32.97 24.31
C TYR A 3 -2.26 -32.03 25.33
N ASP A 4 -1.38 -31.18 24.85
CA ASP A 4 -0.93 -30.03 25.63
C ASP A 4 -0.91 -28.81 24.68
N ARG A 5 -2.09 -28.32 24.35
CA ARG A 5 -2.29 -26.96 23.85
C ARG A 5 -3.10 -26.23 24.90
N THR A 6 -2.43 -25.38 25.67
CA THR A 6 -3.10 -24.44 26.56
C THR A 6 -4.00 -23.53 25.75
N PRO A 7 -5.28 -23.32 26.15
CA PRO A 7 -6.25 -22.53 25.38
C PRO A 7 -5.96 -21.03 25.27
N PHE A 8 -4.84 -20.55 25.80
CA PHE A 8 -4.53 -19.13 25.95
C PHE A 8 -3.40 -18.61 25.04
N GLU A 9 -2.84 -19.42 24.13
CA GLU A 9 -1.77 -18.99 23.23
C GLU A 9 -2.25 -18.33 21.91
N THR A 10 -3.55 -18.20 21.69
CA THR A 10 -4.11 -17.67 20.44
C THR A 10 -4.70 -16.26 20.54
N ASP A 11 -4.60 -15.62 21.69
CA ASP A 11 -5.25 -14.31 21.93
C ASP A 11 -4.26 -13.12 21.93
N LYS A 12 -3.15 -13.24 21.22
CA LYS A 12 -2.39 -12.05 20.84
C LYS A 12 -3.13 -11.38 19.68
N PRO A 13 -3.46 -10.08 19.75
CA PRO A 13 -3.92 -9.34 18.59
C PRO A 13 -2.96 -9.65 17.45
N GLY A 14 -3.46 -10.21 16.35
CA GLY A 14 -2.61 -10.53 15.22
C GLY A 14 -1.95 -9.25 14.75
N GLU A 15 -0.61 -9.19 14.83
CA GLU A 15 0.14 -8.09 14.25
C GLU A 15 -0.16 -8.07 12.75
N GLU A 16 -0.40 -6.90 12.21
CA GLU A 16 -0.85 -6.71 10.83
C GLU A 16 0.00 -5.64 10.17
N CYS A 17 0.24 -5.77 8.85
CA CYS A 17 0.95 -4.76 8.07
C CYS A 17 0.33 -3.37 8.22
N GLY A 18 1.12 -2.32 8.05
CA GLY A 18 0.67 -0.93 7.98
C GLY A 18 0.94 -0.31 6.62
N VAL A 19 -0.05 0.38 6.06
CA VAL A 19 0.10 1.19 4.85
C VAL A 19 -0.04 2.66 5.17
N PHE A 20 0.75 3.49 4.50
CA PHE A 20 0.67 4.94 4.59
C PHE A 20 0.90 5.54 3.21
N GLY A 21 0.09 6.53 2.83
CA GLY A 21 0.23 7.27 1.57
C GLY A 21 0.10 8.76 1.82
N ALA A 22 0.78 9.58 1.03
CA ALA A 22 0.69 11.02 1.10
C ALA A 22 0.71 11.64 -0.30
N TYR A 23 -0.06 12.70 -0.50
CA TYR A 23 -0.03 13.53 -1.70
C TYR A 23 -0.20 14.99 -1.32
N ASP A 24 0.84 15.79 -1.54
CA ASP A 24 0.86 17.23 -1.36
C ASP A 24 0.65 17.94 -2.71
N PHE A 25 -0.33 18.84 -2.78
CA PHE A 25 -0.69 19.55 -4.01
C PHE A 25 -0.01 20.90 -4.17
N ASP A 26 0.74 21.36 -3.16
CA ASP A 26 1.58 22.54 -3.24
C ASP A 26 3.02 22.19 -3.69
N GLY A 27 3.31 20.90 -3.90
CA GLY A 27 4.60 20.43 -4.38
C GLY A 27 5.64 20.22 -3.28
N HIS A 28 5.24 20.26 -2.00
CA HIS A 28 6.17 20.00 -0.90
C HIS A 28 6.56 18.53 -0.82
N ASP A 29 7.80 18.27 -0.41
CA ASP A 29 8.29 16.93 -0.19
C ASP A 29 7.57 16.23 0.97
N ILE A 30 7.10 14.98 0.72
CA ILE A 30 6.32 14.20 1.69
C ILE A 30 7.09 13.03 2.29
N SER A 31 8.34 12.80 1.91
CA SER A 31 9.11 11.63 2.34
C SER A 31 9.25 11.57 3.86
N SER A 32 9.50 12.70 4.52
CA SER A 32 9.51 12.78 5.99
C SER A 32 8.14 12.50 6.60
N SER A 33 7.05 12.94 5.99
CA SER A 33 5.69 12.64 6.47
C SER A 33 5.41 11.13 6.38
N ILE A 34 5.83 10.48 5.29
CA ILE A 34 5.69 9.02 5.18
C ILE A 34 6.55 8.30 6.23
N TYR A 35 7.78 8.74 6.45
CA TYR A 35 8.65 8.19 7.48
C TYR A 35 7.99 8.22 8.86
N TYR A 36 7.49 9.38 9.30
CA TYR A 36 6.84 9.52 10.61
C TYR A 36 5.52 8.73 10.69
N GLY A 37 4.75 8.70 9.60
CA GLY A 37 3.55 7.86 9.51
C GLY A 37 3.86 6.37 9.68
N LEU A 38 4.90 5.87 9.00
CA LEU A 38 5.35 4.48 9.15
C LEU A 38 5.93 4.20 10.53
N PHE A 39 6.66 5.14 11.12
CA PHE A 39 7.19 5.01 12.46
C PHE A 39 6.05 4.87 13.50
N ALA A 40 4.98 5.64 13.34
CA ALA A 40 3.79 5.51 14.18
C ALA A 40 3.05 4.17 13.96
N LEU A 41 3.14 3.59 12.76
CA LEU A 41 2.58 2.27 12.43
C LEU A 41 3.52 1.09 12.74
N GLN A 42 4.69 1.32 13.34
CA GLN A 42 5.70 0.29 13.57
C GLN A 42 5.18 -0.89 14.41
N HIS A 43 4.22 -0.67 15.31
CA HIS A 43 3.58 -1.73 16.09
C HIS A 43 2.82 -2.74 15.22
N ARG A 44 2.44 -2.37 14.00
CA ARG A 44 1.75 -3.24 13.04
C ARG A 44 2.71 -4.12 12.23
N GLY A 45 3.96 -3.70 12.06
CA GLY A 45 4.92 -4.45 11.25
C GLY A 45 6.35 -4.15 11.64
N GLN A 46 7.11 -5.17 12.03
CA GLN A 46 8.48 -5.04 12.55
C GLN A 46 9.52 -5.82 11.74
N GLU A 47 9.11 -6.43 10.64
CA GLU A 47 9.99 -7.28 9.83
C GLU A 47 10.74 -6.49 8.76
N SER A 48 10.02 -5.67 8.03
CA SER A 48 10.59 -4.85 6.95
C SER A 48 9.76 -3.61 6.72
N CYS A 49 10.35 -2.61 6.09
CA CYS A 49 9.66 -1.40 5.71
C CYS A 49 10.19 -0.85 4.39
N GLY A 50 9.42 0.06 3.79
CA GLY A 50 9.82 0.72 2.56
C GLY A 50 8.99 1.96 2.27
N ILE A 51 9.59 2.85 1.48
CA ILE A 51 9.00 4.10 1.00
C ILE A 51 9.23 4.21 -0.50
N ALA A 52 8.21 4.61 -1.24
CA ALA A 52 8.29 4.99 -2.65
C ALA A 52 7.67 6.36 -2.85
N VAL A 53 8.36 7.22 -3.59
CA VAL A 53 7.93 8.60 -3.85
C VAL A 53 8.06 8.95 -5.33
N SER A 54 7.33 9.97 -5.76
CA SER A 54 7.44 10.55 -7.10
C SER A 54 7.21 12.06 -7.02
N ASP A 55 7.92 12.80 -7.86
CA ASP A 55 7.66 14.21 -8.09
C ASP A 55 6.68 14.34 -9.27
N THR A 56 5.50 14.89 -9.01
CA THR A 56 4.44 15.01 -10.03
C THR A 56 4.77 16.01 -11.13
N GLU A 57 5.67 16.97 -10.88
CA GLU A 57 6.21 17.93 -11.85
C GLU A 57 7.54 17.47 -12.47
N GLY A 58 8.14 16.43 -11.89
CA GLY A 58 9.40 15.85 -12.31
C GLY A 58 9.33 15.01 -13.58
N PRO A 59 10.43 14.30 -13.91
CA PRO A 59 10.49 13.43 -15.09
C PRO A 59 9.36 12.39 -15.09
N LYS A 60 8.70 12.24 -16.25
CA LYS A 60 7.56 11.32 -16.38
C LYS A 60 7.93 9.89 -16.02
N GLY A 61 7.15 9.29 -15.14
CA GLY A 61 7.27 7.89 -14.77
C GLY A 61 8.37 7.56 -13.76
N LYS A 62 9.12 8.55 -13.28
CA LYS A 62 10.14 8.33 -12.26
C LYS A 62 9.49 8.07 -10.90
N VAL A 63 9.92 6.99 -10.26
CA VAL A 63 9.60 6.65 -8.87
C VAL A 63 10.92 6.32 -8.18
N ASP A 64 11.26 7.07 -7.16
CA ASP A 64 12.39 6.78 -6.29
C ASP A 64 11.87 5.96 -5.10
N TYR A 65 12.62 4.92 -4.70
CA TYR A 65 12.22 4.07 -3.59
C TYR A 65 13.41 3.48 -2.85
N TYR A 66 13.18 3.19 -1.59
CA TYR A 66 14.06 2.36 -0.77
C TYR A 66 13.22 1.47 0.13
N LYS A 67 13.65 0.22 0.31
CA LYS A 67 13.03 -0.77 1.19
C LYS A 67 14.07 -1.77 1.67
N ASP A 68 13.93 -2.21 2.90
CA ASP A 68 14.83 -3.22 3.47
C ASP A 68 14.18 -3.93 4.66
N MET A 69 14.88 -4.95 5.17
CA MET A 69 14.54 -5.65 6.40
C MET A 69 14.93 -4.78 7.60
N GLY A 70 14.09 -4.76 8.63
CA GLY A 70 14.31 -4.03 9.87
C GLY A 70 13.22 -3.00 10.18
N LEU A 71 13.41 -2.31 11.30
CA LEU A 71 12.52 -1.24 11.77
C LEU A 71 12.70 0.03 10.94
N VAL A 72 11.70 0.91 10.96
CA VAL A 72 11.70 2.15 10.16
C VAL A 72 12.95 3.01 10.46
N ASN A 73 13.31 3.17 11.72
CA ASN A 73 14.48 3.94 12.13
C ASN A 73 15.84 3.23 11.89
N GLU A 74 15.83 1.93 11.61
CA GLU A 74 17.03 1.16 11.22
C GLU A 74 17.24 1.22 9.71
N VAL A 75 16.15 1.16 8.96
CA VAL A 75 16.15 1.14 7.49
C VAL A 75 16.36 2.54 6.91
N PHE A 76 15.77 3.57 7.53
CA PHE A 76 15.83 4.95 7.04
C PHE A 76 16.65 5.84 7.96
N ASP A 77 17.89 6.05 7.59
CA ASP A 77 18.74 7.12 8.11
C ASP A 77 18.49 8.44 7.33
N GLU A 78 19.10 9.52 7.80
CA GLU A 78 18.96 10.84 7.18
C GLU A 78 19.45 10.84 5.71
N GLU A 79 20.52 10.13 5.40
CA GLU A 79 21.10 10.07 4.04
C GLU A 79 20.12 9.37 3.07
N ARG A 80 19.53 8.24 3.49
CA ARG A 80 18.57 7.48 2.67
C ARG A 80 17.28 8.24 2.49
N LEU A 81 16.78 8.87 3.55
CA LEU A 81 15.55 9.65 3.49
C LEU A 81 15.75 10.88 2.57
N ASN A 82 16.90 11.54 2.64
CA ASN A 82 17.23 12.67 1.78
C ASN A 82 17.42 12.31 0.30
N ARG A 83 17.45 11.04 -0.06
CA ARG A 83 17.45 10.58 -1.48
C ARG A 83 16.04 10.38 -2.02
N LEU A 84 15.05 10.38 -1.16
CA LEU A 84 13.65 10.16 -1.52
C LEU A 84 12.94 11.51 -1.56
N HIS A 85 12.81 12.09 -2.75
CA HIS A 85 12.14 13.37 -2.95
C HIS A 85 10.90 13.22 -3.83
N GLY A 86 9.81 13.78 -3.36
CA GLY A 86 8.57 13.81 -4.12
C GLY A 86 7.41 14.36 -3.31
N ASN A 87 6.39 14.82 -4.01
CA ASN A 87 5.18 15.34 -3.41
C ASN A 87 4.02 14.32 -3.39
N ILE A 88 4.27 13.10 -3.88
CA ILE A 88 3.36 11.95 -3.81
C ILE A 88 4.16 10.71 -3.42
N GLY A 89 3.60 9.87 -2.54
CA GLY A 89 4.30 8.65 -2.13
C GLY A 89 3.43 7.67 -1.38
N VAL A 90 3.97 6.45 -1.22
CA VAL A 90 3.41 5.38 -0.40
C VAL A 90 4.50 4.72 0.41
N GLY A 91 4.14 4.28 1.60
CA GLY A 91 5.01 3.53 2.49
C GLY A 91 4.31 2.31 3.08
N HIS A 92 5.12 1.39 3.59
CA HIS A 92 4.65 0.13 4.17
C HIS A 92 5.55 -0.31 5.33
N VAL A 93 4.93 -0.85 6.38
CA VAL A 93 5.58 -1.66 7.40
C VAL A 93 4.99 -3.07 7.35
N ARG A 94 5.87 -4.09 7.29
CA ARG A 94 5.46 -5.48 7.08
C ARG A 94 5.53 -6.27 8.37
N TYR A 95 4.48 -7.05 8.62
CA TYR A 95 4.48 -8.22 9.46
C TYR A 95 4.34 -9.47 8.58
N SER A 96 5.14 -10.49 8.84
CA SER A 96 5.17 -11.70 7.98
C SER A 96 4.00 -12.61 8.32
N THR A 97 2.91 -12.50 7.58
CA THR A 97 1.79 -13.47 7.61
C THR A 97 1.91 -14.52 6.52
N ALA A 98 2.48 -14.15 5.37
CA ALA A 98 2.67 -15.03 4.22
C ALA A 98 3.96 -14.68 3.48
N GLY A 99 4.62 -15.70 2.91
CA GLY A 99 5.86 -15.55 2.16
C GLY A 99 7.12 -15.57 3.03
N ALA A 100 8.27 -15.62 2.37
CA ALA A 100 9.57 -15.66 3.05
C ALA A 100 9.91 -14.29 3.68
N SER A 101 10.66 -14.33 4.79
CA SER A 101 11.23 -13.13 5.40
C SER A 101 12.51 -12.75 4.67
N ASN A 102 12.38 -11.95 3.62
CA ASN A 102 13.47 -11.47 2.79
C ASN A 102 13.15 -10.08 2.19
N ARG A 103 14.20 -9.40 1.72
CA ARG A 103 14.11 -8.05 1.17
C ARG A 103 13.21 -7.95 -0.07
N GLU A 104 13.15 -8.99 -0.88
CA GLU A 104 12.32 -9.03 -2.09
C GLU A 104 10.84 -8.87 -1.73
N ASN A 105 10.43 -9.45 -0.60
CA ASN A 105 9.06 -9.39 -0.08
C ASN A 105 8.74 -8.09 0.68
N ALA A 106 9.73 -7.24 0.95
CA ALA A 106 9.46 -5.91 1.50
C ALA A 106 8.63 -5.08 0.50
N GLN A 107 7.71 -4.27 1.05
CA GLN A 107 6.83 -3.40 0.27
C GLN A 107 7.18 -1.92 0.52
N PRO A 108 6.81 -0.99 -0.38
CA PRO A 108 5.93 -1.15 -1.54
C PRO A 108 6.54 -2.02 -2.64
N LEU A 109 5.70 -2.72 -3.39
CA LEU A 109 6.12 -3.39 -4.61
C LEU A 109 6.16 -2.39 -5.76
N ILE A 110 7.28 -2.35 -6.46
CA ILE A 110 7.48 -1.46 -7.61
C ILE A 110 7.38 -2.30 -8.88
N ILE A 111 6.45 -1.94 -9.74
CA ILE A 111 6.24 -2.59 -11.03
C ILE A 111 6.43 -1.59 -12.16
N HIS A 112 7.36 -1.92 -13.05
CA HIS A 112 7.55 -1.22 -14.31
C HIS A 112 6.81 -1.94 -15.43
N TYR A 113 5.97 -1.23 -16.17
CA TYR A 113 5.19 -1.79 -17.24
C TYR A 113 4.98 -0.75 -18.36
N ILE A 114 4.32 -1.13 -19.45
CA ILE A 114 4.21 -0.30 -20.67
C ILE A 114 3.56 1.08 -20.47
N LYS A 115 2.77 1.28 -19.39
CA LYS A 115 2.14 2.58 -19.07
C LYS A 115 2.92 3.39 -18.03
N GLY A 116 4.06 2.90 -17.56
CA GLY A 116 4.93 3.56 -16.58
C GLY A 116 5.23 2.72 -15.35
N THR A 117 5.18 3.33 -14.18
CA THR A 117 5.53 2.70 -12.90
C THR A 117 4.33 2.72 -11.96
N LEU A 118 4.16 1.64 -11.21
CA LEU A 118 3.24 1.56 -10.07
C LEU A 118 4.02 1.18 -8.81
N ALA A 119 3.64 1.77 -7.68
CA ALA A 119 4.03 1.31 -6.36
C ALA A 119 2.77 0.84 -5.62
N VAL A 120 2.80 -0.36 -5.07
CA VAL A 120 1.66 -0.99 -4.40
C VAL A 120 2.05 -1.39 -2.99
N ALA A 121 1.36 -0.84 -2.00
CA ALA A 121 1.43 -1.23 -0.60
C ALA A 121 0.10 -1.93 -0.23
N HIS A 122 0.21 -3.10 0.38
CA HIS A 122 -0.91 -3.99 0.69
C HIS A 122 -0.85 -4.43 2.15
N ASN A 123 -1.91 -4.18 2.88
CA ASN A 123 -2.18 -4.77 4.19
C ASN A 123 -3.30 -5.80 4.03
N GLY A 124 -3.00 -7.06 4.25
CA GLY A 124 -3.98 -8.14 4.20
C GLY A 124 -3.48 -9.43 3.59
N ASN A 125 -4.42 -10.33 3.29
CA ASN A 125 -4.17 -11.62 2.65
C ASN A 125 -5.31 -11.96 1.70
N LEU A 126 -4.96 -12.50 0.53
CA LEU A 126 -5.91 -13.01 -0.44
C LEU A 126 -6.16 -14.50 -0.23
N THR A 127 -7.41 -14.91 -0.22
CA THR A 127 -7.82 -16.32 -0.12
C THR A 127 -7.62 -17.07 -1.43
N ASN A 128 -7.71 -16.37 -2.57
CA ASN A 128 -7.54 -16.93 -3.91
C ASN A 128 -6.17 -16.63 -4.56
N ALA A 129 -5.17 -16.18 -3.77
CA ALA A 129 -3.86 -15.77 -4.27
C ALA A 129 -3.16 -16.85 -5.11
N VAL A 130 -3.23 -18.13 -4.68
CA VAL A 130 -2.58 -19.25 -5.36
C VAL A 130 -3.15 -19.44 -6.77
N ASP A 131 -4.47 -19.48 -6.89
CA ASP A 131 -5.16 -19.70 -8.17
C ASP A 131 -4.91 -18.53 -9.14
N LEU A 132 -4.95 -17.31 -8.64
CA LEU A 132 -4.66 -16.12 -9.42
C LEU A 132 -3.21 -16.09 -9.90
N ARG A 133 -2.27 -16.46 -9.03
CA ARG A 133 -0.85 -16.53 -9.36
C ARG A 133 -0.56 -17.57 -10.44
N GLU A 134 -1.16 -18.76 -10.34
CA GLU A 134 -1.02 -19.79 -11.37
C GLU A 134 -1.59 -19.33 -12.73
N LYS A 135 -2.78 -18.70 -12.76
CA LYS A 135 -3.34 -18.13 -13.98
C LYS A 135 -2.39 -17.11 -14.64
N LEU A 136 -1.73 -16.26 -13.82
CA LEU A 136 -0.74 -15.31 -14.32
C LEU A 136 0.50 -16.01 -14.87
N LYS A 137 1.04 -17.02 -14.19
CA LYS A 137 2.18 -17.82 -14.68
C LYS A 137 1.89 -18.47 -16.01
N TYR A 138 0.71 -19.08 -16.19
CA TYR A 138 0.29 -19.65 -17.48
C TYR A 138 0.21 -18.61 -18.59
N SER A 139 0.00 -17.34 -18.28
CA SER A 139 0.04 -16.23 -19.24
C SER A 139 1.43 -15.58 -19.40
N GLY A 140 2.48 -16.19 -18.80
CA GLY A 140 3.87 -15.74 -18.94
C GLY A 140 4.36 -14.77 -17.88
N ALA A 141 3.63 -14.55 -16.79
CA ALA A 141 4.10 -13.70 -15.70
C ALA A 141 5.27 -14.35 -14.94
N ILE A 142 6.33 -13.58 -14.70
CA ILE A 142 7.53 -13.98 -13.96
C ILE A 142 7.49 -13.29 -12.59
N PHE A 143 7.29 -14.08 -11.54
CA PHE A 143 7.21 -13.57 -10.19
C PHE A 143 8.60 -13.44 -9.54
N GLN A 144 8.81 -12.34 -8.83
CA GLN A 144 10.05 -12.02 -8.12
C GLN A 144 9.92 -12.30 -6.61
N THR A 145 8.70 -12.32 -6.09
CA THR A 145 8.39 -12.45 -4.67
C THR A 145 7.54 -13.68 -4.39
N THR A 146 7.37 -14.00 -3.12
CA THR A 146 6.49 -15.09 -2.67
C THR A 146 5.17 -14.59 -2.07
N ILE A 147 4.95 -13.27 -2.01
CA ILE A 147 3.76 -12.67 -1.41
C ILE A 147 2.62 -12.49 -2.43
N ASP A 148 1.41 -12.47 -1.92
CA ASP A 148 0.18 -12.28 -2.70
C ASP A 148 0.05 -10.86 -3.27
N SER A 149 0.67 -9.89 -2.62
CA SER A 149 0.71 -8.48 -3.06
C SER A 149 1.27 -8.33 -4.49
N GLU A 150 2.20 -9.20 -4.90
CA GLU A 150 2.73 -9.20 -6.26
C GLU A 150 1.66 -9.65 -7.27
N THR A 151 0.79 -10.57 -6.88
CA THR A 151 -0.36 -10.97 -7.70
C THR A 151 -1.31 -9.80 -7.91
N ILE A 152 -1.62 -9.05 -6.85
CA ILE A 152 -2.44 -7.82 -6.94
C ILE A 152 -1.80 -6.83 -7.91
N ALA A 153 -0.52 -6.54 -7.74
CA ALA A 153 0.20 -5.57 -8.54
C ALA A 153 0.25 -5.97 -10.03
N TYR A 154 0.41 -7.28 -10.34
CA TYR A 154 0.31 -7.79 -11.70
C TYR A 154 -1.08 -7.62 -12.30
N TYR A 155 -2.15 -7.89 -11.56
CA TYR A 155 -3.51 -7.68 -12.05
C TYR A 155 -3.79 -6.20 -12.31
N ILE A 156 -3.39 -5.29 -11.41
CA ILE A 156 -3.53 -3.84 -11.63
C ILE A 156 -2.78 -3.43 -12.91
N ALA A 157 -1.54 -3.86 -13.09
CA ALA A 157 -0.75 -3.53 -14.27
C ALA A 157 -1.39 -4.07 -15.57
N ARG A 158 -1.89 -5.32 -15.54
CA ARG A 158 -2.56 -5.96 -16.67
C ARG A 158 -3.86 -5.25 -17.04
N GLU A 159 -4.72 -4.97 -16.04
CA GLU A 159 -5.97 -4.24 -16.26
C GLU A 159 -5.70 -2.82 -16.75
N ARG A 160 -4.65 -2.16 -16.26
CA ARG A 160 -4.29 -0.80 -16.67
C ARG A 160 -3.92 -0.69 -18.15
N VAL A 161 -3.48 -1.75 -18.79
CA VAL A 161 -3.23 -1.75 -20.24
C VAL A 161 -4.52 -1.53 -21.03
N GLN A 162 -5.65 -2.02 -20.51
CA GLN A 162 -6.97 -2.00 -21.17
C GLN A 162 -7.90 -0.91 -20.63
N THR A 163 -7.54 -0.24 -19.54
CA THR A 163 -8.38 0.78 -18.89
C THR A 163 -7.90 2.20 -19.17
N LYS A 164 -8.79 3.17 -18.99
CA LYS A 164 -8.48 4.60 -19.22
C LYS A 164 -7.53 5.16 -18.14
N ASN A 165 -7.65 4.69 -16.90
CA ASN A 165 -6.90 5.19 -15.77
C ASN A 165 -6.60 4.07 -14.75
N VAL A 166 -5.77 4.37 -13.74
CA VAL A 166 -5.36 3.41 -12.70
C VAL A 166 -6.53 3.05 -11.78
N GLN A 167 -7.43 3.99 -11.48
CA GLN A 167 -8.60 3.75 -10.64
C GLN A 167 -9.49 2.65 -11.23
N GLU A 168 -9.80 2.72 -12.52
CA GLU A 168 -10.57 1.67 -13.21
C GLU A 168 -9.83 0.32 -13.20
N ALA A 169 -8.50 0.34 -13.31
CA ALA A 169 -7.69 -0.88 -13.22
C ALA A 169 -7.74 -1.50 -11.82
N VAL A 170 -7.69 -0.69 -10.76
CA VAL A 170 -7.88 -1.15 -9.38
C VAL A 170 -9.28 -1.73 -9.21
N SER A 171 -10.31 -1.05 -9.70
CA SER A 171 -11.70 -1.51 -9.67
C SER A 171 -11.85 -2.91 -10.29
N ARG A 172 -11.38 -3.11 -11.53
CA ARG A 172 -11.41 -4.41 -12.20
C ARG A 172 -10.55 -5.49 -11.53
N THR A 173 -9.52 -5.07 -10.79
CA THR A 173 -8.72 -5.99 -10.00
C THR A 173 -9.48 -6.45 -8.77
N MET A 174 -10.19 -5.54 -8.09
CA MET A 174 -11.02 -5.86 -6.93
C MET A 174 -12.14 -6.87 -7.26
N ASP A 175 -12.65 -6.88 -8.51
CA ASP A 175 -13.62 -7.88 -8.98
C ASP A 175 -13.02 -9.31 -9.11
N LYS A 176 -11.70 -9.47 -9.00
CA LYS A 176 -10.98 -10.74 -9.19
C LYS A 176 -10.33 -11.27 -7.92
N ILE A 177 -9.93 -10.36 -7.04
CA ILE A 177 -9.24 -10.72 -5.79
C ILE A 177 -10.26 -10.96 -4.69
N GLU A 178 -10.02 -12.01 -3.91
CA GLU A 178 -10.86 -12.39 -2.77
C GLU A 178 -10.01 -12.40 -1.50
N GLY A 179 -10.55 -11.86 -0.40
CA GLY A 179 -9.87 -11.84 0.89
C GLY A 179 -10.02 -10.52 1.61
N ALA A 180 -9.21 -10.33 2.64
CA ALA A 180 -9.17 -9.11 3.43
C ALA A 180 -7.99 -8.24 2.99
N TYR A 181 -8.25 -7.01 2.57
CA TYR A 181 -7.18 -6.13 2.10
C TYR A 181 -7.48 -4.63 2.26
N ALA A 182 -6.43 -3.88 2.50
CA ALA A 182 -6.36 -2.45 2.28
C ALA A 182 -5.16 -2.13 1.38
N LEU A 183 -5.39 -1.38 0.32
CA LEU A 183 -4.38 -1.05 -0.69
C LEU A 183 -4.10 0.44 -0.70
N ALA A 184 -2.82 0.79 -0.76
CA ALA A 184 -2.37 2.11 -1.20
C ALA A 184 -1.58 1.94 -2.51
N VAL A 185 -2.12 2.45 -3.60
CA VAL A 185 -1.57 2.33 -4.95
C VAL A 185 -1.15 3.70 -5.44
N MET A 186 0.11 3.84 -5.78
CA MET A 186 0.67 5.06 -6.36
C MET A 186 1.09 4.82 -7.81
N SER A 187 0.68 5.69 -8.69
CA SER A 187 1.37 5.97 -9.95
C SER A 187 2.13 7.30 -9.78
N PRO A 188 3.02 7.71 -10.70
CA PRO A 188 3.78 8.95 -10.54
C PRO A 188 2.95 10.23 -10.34
N ARG A 189 1.63 10.16 -10.55
CA ARG A 189 0.73 11.34 -10.45
C ARG A 189 -0.63 11.06 -9.81
N LYS A 190 -0.82 9.87 -9.22
CA LYS A 190 -2.09 9.50 -8.57
C LYS A 190 -1.85 8.65 -7.35
N LEU A 191 -2.52 8.99 -6.28
CA LEU A 191 -2.61 8.20 -5.07
C LEU A 191 -4.04 7.65 -4.96
N ILE A 192 -4.15 6.33 -4.80
CA ILE A 192 -5.41 5.60 -4.75
C ILE A 192 -5.40 4.73 -3.51
N GLY A 193 -6.46 4.82 -2.71
CA GLY A 193 -6.76 3.89 -1.64
C GLY A 193 -7.88 2.95 -2.07
N ALA A 194 -7.82 1.68 -1.67
CA ALA A 194 -8.92 0.74 -1.87
C ALA A 194 -9.07 -0.18 -0.66
N ARG A 195 -10.29 -0.46 -0.26
CA ARG A 195 -10.62 -1.31 0.87
C ARG A 195 -11.44 -2.50 0.44
N ASP A 196 -11.20 -3.66 1.05
CA ASP A 196 -11.95 -4.89 0.74
C ASP A 196 -13.46 -4.71 0.92
N PRO A 197 -14.30 -5.50 0.21
CA PRO A 197 -15.75 -5.36 0.23
C PRO A 197 -16.39 -5.51 1.59
N TYR A 198 -15.72 -6.18 2.52
CA TYR A 198 -16.22 -6.43 3.88
C TYR A 198 -15.65 -5.47 4.91
N GLY A 199 -14.63 -4.67 4.52
CA GLY A 199 -13.98 -3.71 5.41
C GLY A 199 -13.17 -4.36 6.53
N PHE A 200 -12.65 -5.56 6.32
CA PHE A 200 -11.84 -6.26 7.32
C PHE A 200 -10.54 -5.52 7.67
N LYS A 201 -9.88 -4.94 6.65
CA LYS A 201 -8.67 -4.17 6.89
C LYS A 201 -8.98 -2.69 7.01
N PRO A 202 -8.40 -2.00 8.01
CA PRO A 202 -8.65 -0.57 8.18
C PRO A 202 -7.91 0.25 7.12
N LEU A 203 -8.55 1.33 6.68
CA LEU A 203 -7.95 2.37 5.86
C LEU A 203 -8.73 3.66 6.11
N CYS A 204 -8.03 4.72 6.49
CA CYS A 204 -8.61 6.02 6.74
C CYS A 204 -7.91 7.13 5.93
N ILE A 205 -8.57 8.27 5.87
CA ILE A 205 -8.12 9.46 5.15
C ILE A 205 -7.88 10.56 6.15
N GLY A 206 -6.73 11.22 6.04
CA GLY A 206 -6.40 12.44 6.77
C GLY A 206 -6.10 13.59 5.83
N LYS A 207 -6.12 14.81 6.39
CA LYS A 207 -5.78 16.03 5.67
C LYS A 207 -5.00 16.99 6.57
N ARG A 208 -3.97 17.62 5.99
CA ARG A 208 -3.26 18.76 6.57
C ARG A 208 -2.98 19.77 5.45
N ASP A 209 -3.54 20.95 5.56
CA ASP A 209 -3.46 21.97 4.51
C ASP A 209 -3.90 21.42 3.14
N ASN A 210 -3.03 21.43 2.12
CA ASN A 210 -3.27 20.84 0.81
C ASN A 210 -2.69 19.44 0.66
N THR A 211 -2.28 18.79 1.74
CA THR A 211 -1.79 17.42 1.76
C THR A 211 -2.89 16.46 2.22
N TYR A 212 -3.14 15.42 1.44
CA TYR A 212 -4.01 14.31 1.83
C TYR A 212 -3.19 13.07 2.17
N PHE A 213 -3.68 12.30 3.14
CA PHE A 213 -3.05 11.09 3.62
C PHE A 213 -4.00 9.90 3.56
N LEU A 214 -3.45 8.73 3.27
CA LEU A 214 -4.08 7.43 3.47
C LEU A 214 -3.32 6.70 4.57
N SER A 215 -4.01 6.11 5.53
CA SER A 215 -3.37 5.41 6.64
C SER A 215 -4.16 4.19 7.10
N SER A 216 -3.46 3.16 7.57
CA SER A 216 -4.10 2.04 8.26
C SER A 216 -4.71 2.45 9.60
N GLU A 217 -4.12 3.42 10.30
CA GLU A 217 -4.61 3.89 11.61
C GLU A 217 -4.46 5.41 11.77
N THR A 218 -5.31 5.99 12.61
CA THR A 218 -5.32 7.43 12.88
C THR A 218 -4.10 7.92 13.66
N CYS A 219 -3.44 7.04 14.44
CA CYS A 219 -2.21 7.42 15.16
C CYS A 219 -1.10 7.91 14.22
N ALA A 220 -1.07 7.41 12.97
CA ALA A 220 -0.12 7.88 11.98
C ALA A 220 -0.52 9.25 11.38
N LEU A 221 -1.81 9.56 11.33
CA LEU A 221 -2.30 10.91 10.99
C LEU A 221 -1.90 11.92 12.07
N ASP A 222 -2.08 11.56 13.34
CA ASP A 222 -1.67 12.39 14.48
C ASP A 222 -0.16 12.66 14.45
N ALA A 223 0.65 11.64 14.15
CA ALA A 223 2.12 11.77 14.07
C ALA A 223 2.59 12.77 13.00
N VAL A 224 1.80 12.99 11.94
CA VAL A 224 2.10 13.96 10.89
C VAL A 224 1.29 15.26 11.02
N GLY A 225 0.52 15.43 12.09
CA GLY A 225 -0.29 16.60 12.34
C GLY A 225 -1.46 16.75 11.36
N ALA A 226 -1.98 15.63 10.84
CA ALA A 226 -3.12 15.62 9.94
C ALA A 226 -4.42 15.37 10.71
N GLU A 227 -5.47 16.09 10.33
CA GLU A 227 -6.81 15.85 10.84
C GLU A 227 -7.44 14.62 10.17
N PHE A 228 -8.11 13.78 10.95
CA PHE A 228 -8.91 12.68 10.43
C PHE A 228 -10.10 13.23 9.65
N VAL A 229 -10.27 12.77 8.42
CA VAL A 229 -11.41 13.14 7.55
C VAL A 229 -12.52 12.10 7.66
N ARG A 230 -12.20 10.85 7.36
CA ARG A 230 -13.12 9.70 7.46
C ARG A 230 -12.40 8.38 7.18
N ASP A 231 -13.04 7.30 7.48
CA ASP A 231 -12.64 5.98 6.98
C ASP A 231 -12.95 5.84 5.48
N VAL A 232 -12.19 4.98 4.80
CA VAL A 232 -12.55 4.44 3.49
C VAL A 232 -13.60 3.36 3.72
N GLU A 233 -14.74 3.48 3.05
CA GLU A 233 -15.84 2.55 3.22
C GLU A 233 -15.52 1.14 2.68
N PRO A 234 -16.17 0.08 3.17
CA PRO A 234 -16.05 -1.24 2.57
C PRO A 234 -16.36 -1.23 1.08
N GLY A 235 -15.50 -1.84 0.25
CA GLY A 235 -15.61 -1.87 -1.20
C GLY A 235 -15.33 -0.56 -1.92
N GLU A 236 -14.93 0.48 -1.19
CA GLU A 236 -14.65 1.79 -1.77
C GLU A 236 -13.24 1.88 -2.36
N ILE A 237 -13.14 2.60 -3.48
CA ILE A 237 -11.92 3.08 -4.08
C ILE A 237 -11.90 4.60 -3.99
N VAL A 238 -10.89 5.15 -3.36
CA VAL A 238 -10.68 6.59 -3.26
C VAL A 238 -9.51 7.01 -4.12
N THR A 239 -9.67 8.06 -4.91
CA THR A 239 -8.59 8.71 -5.65
C THR A 239 -8.38 10.09 -5.08
N ILE A 240 -7.16 10.35 -4.61
CA ILE A 240 -6.77 11.67 -4.09
C ILE A 240 -6.47 12.60 -5.27
N THR A 241 -7.12 13.76 -5.28
CA THR A 241 -7.00 14.77 -6.33
C THR A 241 -6.85 16.18 -5.75
N PRO A 242 -6.37 17.17 -6.52
CA PRO A 242 -6.30 18.57 -6.07
C PRO A 242 -7.66 19.14 -5.63
N ASN A 243 -8.75 18.61 -6.18
CA ASN A 243 -10.11 19.05 -5.85
C ASN A 243 -10.75 18.26 -4.71
N GLY A 244 -9.97 17.42 -4.03
CA GLY A 244 -10.41 16.56 -2.94
C GLY A 244 -10.41 15.07 -3.32
N ILE A 245 -11.27 14.31 -2.67
CA ILE A 245 -11.36 12.87 -2.80
C ILE A 245 -12.44 12.52 -3.81
N LEU A 246 -12.07 11.76 -4.83
CA LEU A 246 -13.04 11.09 -5.70
C LEU A 246 -13.28 9.69 -5.15
N SER A 247 -14.51 9.36 -4.89
CA SER A 247 -14.97 8.06 -4.41
C SER A 247 -15.61 7.28 -5.55
N ASP A 248 -15.28 6.01 -5.65
CA ASP A 248 -15.92 5.05 -6.54
C ASP A 248 -16.29 3.83 -5.69
N ARG A 249 -17.58 3.55 -5.60
CA ARG A 249 -18.11 2.41 -4.88
C ARG A 249 -19.08 1.67 -5.78
N SER A 250 -18.73 0.47 -6.14
CA SER A 250 -19.68 -0.42 -6.83
C SER A 250 -20.75 -0.88 -5.82
N GLU A 251 -22.02 -0.65 -6.14
CA GLU A 251 -23.15 -1.17 -5.34
C GLU A 251 -23.22 -2.71 -5.35
N GLU A 252 -22.46 -3.35 -6.27
CA GLU A 252 -22.41 -4.81 -6.45
C GLU A 252 -21.19 -5.46 -5.74
N ARG A 253 -20.41 -4.72 -4.95
CA ARG A 253 -19.25 -5.23 -4.22
C ARG A 253 -19.52 -5.43 -2.76
#